data_0307b037b5b6cab5a16633e843751892
#
_entry.id   0307b037b5b6cab5a16633e843751892
#
_cell.length_a   1.000
_cell.length_b   1.000
_cell.length_c   1.000
_cell.angle_alpha   90.00
_cell.angle_beta   90.00
_cell.angle_gamma   90.00
#
_symmetry.space_group_name_H-M   'P 1'
#
loop_
_entity.id
_entity.type
_entity.pdbx_description
1 polymer ?
#
loop_
_entity_poly.entity_id
_entity_poly.type
_entity_poly.pdbx_seq_one_letter_code
_entity_poly.pdbx_strand_id
1 'polypeptide(L)'
;MKPKVMVITTTVAVAILVGAWSVAVRSASSPVIARPASVRSAEPAAPVALSPVDARRRADFAAMEAFRPGYSFWQYVFTLHDGAIAFGSGTDGHLLVTFPKKGDWSRHAVWSDPALASVLDGQVLARNVSKRREQVAALLEQAAGPVLNNATRGDALQFNARRYGPFLSEWGAIYDRFGVPADIGLAQVIFESGMNATKRSEANAVGFCQWLQKNWKRLNGFSPFPIEGRNQTTQAPYCAAYLSILATKYGSFIPALSEHNAGGTNVGRTLINGEYLGGDDVRAQYFLGSQLARDLRALPGKTYNGVYRTYGPRSYLYAEMVFGNSYNVRKLIAMLPQESIYAMRPTRALSLEEITSQTGLSVDAVRRFNPALADRVPPGSMLYLPTYVADFGPDVAFWHRPASAAYAAVLDAFVHLAPGPERWDDPSFAPILSDFRRRFRETGTEEGQVMDTVLAYVMDQAYTSGRRELLVEFRRNDRVRQLIDSGLVELRRTGRGTS
;
A
#
# COMPACT_ATOMS: atom_id res chain seq x y z
N MET A 1 4.37 27.30 50.81
CA MET A 1 4.95 25.94 50.76
C MET A 1 4.51 25.31 49.43
N LYS A 2 5.42 25.16 48.48
CA LYS A 2 5.18 24.48 47.21
C LYS A 2 5.74 23.06 47.28
N PRO A 3 5.06 22.00 46.88
CA PRO A 3 5.62 20.66 46.88
C PRO A 3 6.59 20.48 45.72
N LYS A 4 7.74 19.90 46.01
CA LYS A 4 8.76 19.45 45.05
C LYS A 4 8.27 18.15 44.41
N VAL A 5 8.18 18.14 43.09
CA VAL A 5 7.96 16.94 42.30
C VAL A 5 9.32 16.31 42.05
N MET A 6 9.46 15.08 42.52
CA MET A 6 10.66 14.23 42.31
C MET A 6 10.51 13.51 40.95
N VAL A 7 11.36 13.82 40.00
CA VAL A 7 11.46 13.13 38.73
C VAL A 7 12.35 11.90 38.93
N ILE A 8 11.76 10.71 38.79
CA ILE A 8 12.50 9.45 38.74
C ILE A 8 12.79 9.14 37.27
N THR A 9 14.05 9.27 36.90
CA THR A 9 14.57 8.86 35.59
C THR A 9 14.88 7.36 35.65
N THR A 10 14.08 6.54 35.01
CA THR A 10 14.36 5.11 34.82
C THR A 10 15.06 4.92 33.49
N THR A 11 16.37 4.70 33.54
CA THR A 11 17.18 4.33 32.37
C THR A 11 17.00 2.84 32.14
N VAL A 12 16.35 2.47 31.02
CA VAL A 12 16.27 1.09 30.55
C VAL A 12 17.41 0.84 29.58
N ALA A 13 18.42 0.12 30.01
CA ALA A 13 19.48 -0.41 29.18
C ALA A 13 18.98 -1.65 28.44
N VAL A 14 18.93 -1.60 27.09
CA VAL A 14 18.65 -2.77 26.24
C VAL A 14 20.00 -3.47 26.00
N ALA A 15 20.22 -4.60 26.66
CA ALA A 15 21.34 -5.49 26.38
C ALA A 15 21.02 -6.37 25.15
N ILE A 16 21.81 -6.24 24.11
CA ILE A 16 21.79 -7.14 22.94
C ILE A 16 22.62 -8.39 23.32
N LEU A 17 21.94 -9.51 23.56
CA LEU A 17 22.57 -10.84 23.71
C LEU A 17 22.81 -11.45 22.34
N VAL A 18 24.05 -11.41 21.88
CA VAL A 18 24.55 -12.23 20.76
C VAL A 18 24.94 -13.59 21.33
N GLY A 19 24.08 -14.58 21.15
CA GLY A 19 24.37 -15.97 21.54
C GLY A 19 25.17 -16.67 20.44
N ALA A 20 26.46 -16.92 20.69
CA ALA A 20 27.27 -17.82 19.86
C ALA A 20 26.94 -19.29 20.22
N TRP A 21 26.43 -20.05 19.23
CA TRP A 21 26.25 -21.49 19.36
C TRP A 21 27.53 -22.21 18.95
N SER A 22 28.23 -22.78 19.95
CA SER A 22 29.34 -23.71 19.76
C SER A 22 28.80 -25.13 19.59
N VAL A 23 28.98 -25.70 18.40
CA VAL A 23 28.62 -27.10 18.14
C VAL A 23 29.76 -27.99 18.60
N ALA A 24 29.53 -28.80 19.63
CA ALA A 24 30.45 -29.85 20.07
C ALA A 24 30.33 -31.08 19.16
N VAL A 25 31.40 -31.39 18.42
CA VAL A 25 31.50 -32.61 17.62
C VAL A 25 31.83 -33.76 18.56
N ARG A 26 30.90 -34.69 18.76
CA ARG A 26 31.21 -36.02 19.35
C ARG A 26 31.44 -37.01 18.21
N SER A 27 32.67 -37.56 18.21
CA SER A 27 33.04 -38.70 17.37
C SER A 27 32.30 -39.95 17.84
N ALA A 28 31.55 -40.57 16.95
CA ALA A 28 31.02 -41.91 17.13
C ALA A 28 31.42 -42.79 15.93
N SER A 29 31.90 -43.97 16.27
CA SER A 29 32.44 -45.02 15.42
C SER A 29 31.49 -45.48 14.30
N SER A 30 32.09 -45.74 13.10
CA SER A 30 31.43 -46.17 11.88
C SER A 30 30.81 -47.56 11.99
N PRO A 31 29.61 -47.79 11.48
CA PRO A 31 29.16 -49.09 11.02
C PRO A 31 29.28 -49.25 9.52
N VAL A 32 29.52 -50.50 9.14
CA VAL A 32 29.72 -51.05 7.79
C VAL A 32 28.65 -50.58 6.79
N ILE A 33 29.10 -50.04 5.65
CA ILE A 33 28.25 -49.53 4.58
C ILE A 33 27.74 -50.70 3.74
N ALA A 34 26.40 -50.92 3.78
CA ALA A 34 25.70 -51.62 2.71
C ALA A 34 25.57 -50.69 1.49
N ARG A 35 25.92 -51.16 0.31
CA ARG A 35 25.78 -50.40 -0.95
C ARG A 35 24.32 -49.98 -1.15
N PRO A 36 24.04 -48.69 -1.33
CA PRO A 36 22.67 -48.25 -1.66
C PRO A 36 22.37 -48.62 -3.10
N ALA A 37 21.13 -49.13 -3.30
CA ALA A 37 20.53 -49.30 -4.62
C ALA A 37 20.53 -47.94 -5.35
N SER A 38 20.75 -47.99 -6.67
CA SER A 38 20.80 -46.83 -7.55
C SER A 38 19.57 -45.93 -7.32
N VAL A 39 19.79 -44.76 -6.69
CA VAL A 39 18.81 -43.71 -6.64
C VAL A 39 18.63 -43.20 -8.06
N ARG A 40 17.49 -43.48 -8.69
CA ARG A 40 17.09 -42.78 -9.92
C ARG A 40 17.09 -41.29 -9.56
N SER A 41 17.95 -40.55 -10.24
CA SER A 41 17.91 -39.08 -10.19
C SER A 41 16.49 -38.65 -10.53
N ALA A 42 15.80 -38.06 -9.58
CA ALA A 42 14.51 -37.41 -9.85
C ALA A 42 14.79 -36.31 -10.87
N GLU A 43 14.15 -36.40 -12.03
CA GLU A 43 14.12 -35.27 -12.97
C GLU A 43 13.78 -34.01 -12.21
N PRO A 44 14.49 -32.89 -12.44
CA PRO A 44 14.14 -31.61 -11.79
C PRO A 44 12.69 -31.31 -12.14
N ALA A 45 11.86 -31.17 -11.11
CA ALA A 45 10.45 -30.83 -11.28
C ALA A 45 10.36 -29.58 -12.16
N ALA A 46 9.55 -29.64 -13.23
CA ALA A 46 9.31 -28.50 -14.10
C ALA A 46 8.97 -27.27 -13.25
N PRO A 47 9.52 -26.08 -13.57
CA PRO A 47 9.23 -24.88 -12.78
C PRO A 47 7.72 -24.66 -12.72
N VAL A 48 7.17 -24.59 -11.51
CA VAL A 48 5.75 -24.33 -11.27
C VAL A 48 5.44 -22.97 -11.91
N ALA A 49 4.53 -22.95 -12.87
CA ALA A 49 4.10 -21.73 -13.51
C ALA A 49 3.52 -20.78 -12.44
N LEU A 50 3.97 -19.51 -12.45
CA LEU A 50 3.46 -18.49 -11.54
C LEU A 50 1.99 -18.21 -11.81
N SER A 51 1.23 -17.93 -10.75
CA SER A 51 -0.10 -17.38 -10.93
C SER A 51 -0.04 -16.03 -11.67
N PRO A 52 -1.10 -15.60 -12.40
CA PRO A 52 -1.14 -14.29 -13.05
C PRO A 52 -0.90 -13.13 -12.08
N VAL A 53 -1.36 -13.26 -10.84
CA VAL A 53 -1.16 -12.28 -9.76
C VAL A 53 0.31 -12.21 -9.34
N ASP A 54 0.96 -13.37 -9.15
CA ASP A 54 2.38 -13.42 -8.79
C ASP A 54 3.28 -12.92 -9.92
N ALA A 55 2.95 -13.24 -11.17
CA ALA A 55 3.65 -12.73 -12.34
C ALA A 55 3.57 -11.18 -12.40
N ARG A 56 2.39 -10.62 -12.18
CA ARG A 56 2.14 -9.17 -12.10
C ARG A 56 2.95 -8.54 -10.96
N ARG A 57 2.86 -9.11 -9.77
CA ARG A 57 3.61 -8.64 -8.59
C ARG A 57 5.12 -8.63 -8.84
N ARG A 58 5.67 -9.71 -9.41
CA ARG A 58 7.10 -9.80 -9.74
C ARG A 58 7.52 -8.74 -10.74
N ALA A 59 6.74 -8.54 -11.81
CA ALA A 59 7.01 -7.52 -12.81
C ALA A 59 6.97 -6.10 -12.24
N ASP A 60 6.02 -5.83 -11.31
CA ASP A 60 5.91 -4.54 -10.64
C ASP A 60 7.11 -4.25 -9.72
N PHE A 61 7.57 -5.24 -8.92
CA PHE A 61 8.78 -5.07 -8.11
C PHE A 61 10.03 -4.88 -8.98
N ALA A 62 10.18 -5.63 -10.07
CA ALA A 62 11.29 -5.45 -11.00
C ALA A 62 11.31 -4.05 -11.63
N ALA A 63 10.16 -3.55 -12.05
CA ALA A 63 10.04 -2.18 -12.55
C ALA A 63 10.31 -1.13 -11.46
N MET A 64 9.84 -1.37 -10.22
CA MET A 64 10.14 -0.50 -9.08
C MET A 64 11.65 -0.42 -8.82
N GLU A 65 12.35 -1.55 -8.83
CA GLU A 65 13.80 -1.61 -8.68
C GLU A 65 14.54 -0.91 -9.82
N ALA A 66 14.07 -1.08 -11.06
CA ALA A 66 14.68 -0.43 -12.22
C ALA A 66 14.53 1.09 -12.24
N PHE A 67 13.33 1.60 -11.92
CA PHE A 67 13.01 3.03 -12.04
C PHE A 67 13.10 3.80 -10.71
N ARG A 68 13.02 3.13 -9.58
CA ARG A 68 12.99 3.74 -8.22
C ARG A 68 13.76 2.85 -7.22
N PRO A 69 15.05 2.57 -7.46
CA PRO A 69 15.80 1.59 -6.66
C PRO A 69 15.82 1.90 -5.15
N GLY A 70 15.73 3.17 -4.78
CA GLY A 70 15.64 3.62 -3.39
C GLY A 70 14.25 3.50 -2.74
N TYR A 71 13.26 2.85 -3.38
CA TYR A 71 11.87 2.81 -2.87
C TYR A 71 11.74 2.20 -1.46
N SER A 72 12.64 1.33 -1.06
CA SER A 72 12.63 0.73 0.29
C SER A 72 12.84 1.76 1.41
N PHE A 73 13.40 2.95 1.11
CA PHE A 73 13.52 4.08 2.03
C PHE A 73 12.19 4.44 2.71
N TRP A 74 11.07 4.29 2.01
CA TRP A 74 9.76 4.69 2.54
C TRP A 74 9.33 3.89 3.77
N GLN A 75 9.89 2.69 4.02
CA GLN A 75 9.65 1.96 5.27
C GLN A 75 10.02 2.79 6.51
N TYR A 76 11.12 3.54 6.47
CA TYR A 76 11.60 4.35 7.59
C TYR A 76 10.71 5.55 7.88
N VAL A 77 10.16 6.15 6.82
CA VAL A 77 9.24 7.30 6.95
C VAL A 77 8.03 6.96 7.82
N PHE A 78 7.54 5.73 7.74
CA PHE A 78 6.34 5.29 8.45
C PHE A 78 6.61 4.46 9.72
N THR A 79 7.88 4.26 10.09
CA THR A 79 8.25 3.54 11.32
C THR A 79 9.00 4.41 12.33
N LEU A 80 9.70 5.45 11.88
CA LEU A 80 10.36 6.39 12.77
C LEU A 80 9.36 7.40 13.35
N HIS A 81 9.52 7.73 14.63
CA HIS A 81 8.67 8.70 15.34
C HIS A 81 8.50 10.01 14.57
N ASP A 82 7.34 10.63 14.71
CA ASP A 82 7.06 11.93 14.11
C ASP A 82 8.04 13.00 14.63
N GLY A 83 8.33 13.97 13.77
CA GLY A 83 9.20 15.08 14.17
C GLY A 83 10.68 14.89 13.86
N ALA A 84 11.05 13.85 13.14
CA ALA A 84 12.35 13.71 12.52
C ALA A 84 12.29 13.97 10.99
N ILE A 85 13.47 14.08 10.37
CA ILE A 85 13.66 14.08 8.93
C ILE A 85 14.67 12.99 8.61
N ALA A 86 14.23 11.99 7.87
CA ALA A 86 15.06 10.86 7.44
C ALA A 86 15.68 11.17 6.08
N PHE A 87 16.93 10.76 5.90
CA PHE A 87 17.65 10.72 4.63
C PHE A 87 18.08 9.28 4.37
N GLY A 88 17.90 8.83 3.15
CA GLY A 88 18.26 7.49 2.71
C GLY A 88 18.89 7.49 1.34
N SER A 89 19.58 6.42 1.01
CA SER A 89 20.18 6.21 -0.30
C SER A 89 19.10 6.12 -1.38
N GLY A 90 19.32 6.81 -2.49
CA GLY A 90 18.47 6.73 -3.69
C GLY A 90 18.72 5.47 -4.52
N THR A 91 19.80 4.73 -4.26
CA THR A 91 20.20 3.54 -5.03
C THR A 91 19.68 2.22 -4.47
N ASP A 92 19.44 2.16 -3.15
CA ASP A 92 18.98 0.92 -2.47
C ASP A 92 18.04 1.20 -1.28
N GLY A 93 17.82 2.47 -0.96
CA GLY A 93 16.87 2.90 0.06
C GLY A 93 17.30 2.70 1.50
N HIS A 94 18.56 2.31 1.79
CA HIS A 94 18.99 2.20 3.18
C HIS A 94 19.02 3.58 3.87
N LEU A 95 18.80 3.59 5.18
CA LEU A 95 18.80 4.80 5.98
C LEU A 95 20.24 5.31 6.16
N LEU A 96 20.49 6.58 5.81
CA LEU A 96 21.80 7.22 6.00
C LEU A 96 21.86 7.96 7.35
N VAL A 97 20.87 8.81 7.60
CA VAL A 97 20.84 9.66 8.81
C VAL A 97 19.41 10.13 9.09
N THR A 98 19.13 10.42 10.35
CA THR A 98 17.95 11.16 10.77
C THR A 98 18.32 12.41 11.55
N PHE A 99 17.55 13.48 11.32
CA PHE A 99 17.69 14.75 12.02
C PHE A 99 16.40 15.13 12.73
N PRO A 100 16.45 15.79 13.88
CA PRO A 100 15.26 16.36 14.50
C PRO A 100 14.68 17.48 13.61
N LYS A 101 13.34 17.57 13.53
CA LYS A 101 12.68 18.65 12.78
C LYS A 101 13.04 20.05 13.30
N LYS A 102 13.32 20.15 14.61
CA LYS A 102 13.73 21.37 15.31
C LYS A 102 15.07 21.11 16.01
N GLY A 103 15.92 22.12 16.12
CA GLY A 103 17.18 22.02 16.81
C GLY A 103 18.41 22.04 15.90
N ASP A 104 19.55 21.75 16.51
CA ASP A 104 20.85 21.72 15.84
C ASP A 104 21.10 20.35 15.22
N TRP A 105 21.17 20.33 13.89
CA TRP A 105 21.38 19.09 13.14
C TRP A 105 22.79 18.51 13.28
N SER A 106 23.79 19.36 13.46
CA SER A 106 25.17 18.90 13.63
C SER A 106 25.36 18.14 14.94
N ARG A 107 24.61 18.52 16.00
CA ARG A 107 24.71 17.89 17.33
C ARG A 107 23.75 16.73 17.55
N HIS A 108 22.60 16.73 16.87
CA HIS A 108 21.50 15.79 17.12
C HIS A 108 21.21 14.87 15.95
N ALA A 109 22.15 14.75 15.00
CA ALA A 109 22.09 13.76 13.93
C ALA A 109 22.22 12.35 14.50
N VAL A 110 21.38 11.43 14.02
CA VAL A 110 21.53 9.99 14.29
C VAL A 110 21.95 9.34 12.98
N TRP A 111 23.25 9.08 12.86
CA TRP A 111 23.87 8.47 11.69
C TRP A 111 23.69 6.96 11.72
N SER A 112 23.12 6.40 10.65
CA SER A 112 23.09 4.96 10.41
C SER A 112 24.38 4.49 9.74
N ASP A 113 25.02 5.39 8.96
CA ASP A 113 26.38 5.23 8.46
C ASP A 113 27.29 6.28 9.10
N PRO A 114 28.06 5.93 10.14
CA PRO A 114 28.96 6.87 10.84
C PRO A 114 30.05 7.46 9.95
N ALA A 115 30.41 6.81 8.85
CA ALA A 115 31.45 7.33 7.93
C ALA A 115 31.01 8.63 7.23
N LEU A 116 29.71 8.85 7.12
CA LEU A 116 29.14 10.08 6.54
C LEU A 116 29.05 11.26 7.51
N ALA A 117 29.33 11.09 8.78
CA ALA A 117 29.14 12.13 9.79
C ALA A 117 29.98 13.40 9.50
N SER A 118 31.18 13.23 8.97
CA SER A 118 32.09 14.32 8.60
C SER A 118 31.57 15.23 7.47
N VAL A 119 30.54 14.81 6.74
CA VAL A 119 29.93 15.62 5.66
C VAL A 119 29.39 16.97 6.16
N LEU A 120 29.04 17.06 7.45
CA LEU A 120 28.56 18.28 8.07
C LEU A 120 29.66 19.11 8.76
N ASP A 121 30.89 18.64 8.81
CA ASP A 121 31.98 19.33 9.50
C ASP A 121 32.27 20.69 8.83
N GLY A 122 32.30 21.75 9.66
CA GLY A 122 32.49 23.10 9.19
C GLY A 122 31.36 23.74 8.38
N GLN A 123 30.24 23.04 8.21
CA GLN A 123 29.11 23.52 7.42
C GLN A 123 28.19 24.43 8.25
N VAL A 124 27.86 25.60 7.67
CA VAL A 124 26.83 26.49 8.22
C VAL A 124 25.49 26.15 7.59
N LEU A 125 24.65 25.47 8.36
CA LEU A 125 23.36 25.02 7.87
C LEU A 125 22.30 26.14 7.92
N ALA A 126 21.44 26.19 6.90
CA ALA A 126 20.36 27.16 6.79
C ALA A 126 19.39 27.08 7.98
N ARG A 127 18.90 28.23 8.48
CA ARG A 127 17.86 28.25 9.55
C ARG A 127 16.52 27.71 9.08
N ASN A 128 16.13 27.98 7.82
CA ASN A 128 14.90 27.44 7.23
C ASN A 128 15.05 25.96 6.96
N VAL A 129 14.11 25.15 7.49
CA VAL A 129 14.15 23.67 7.42
C VAL A 129 14.15 23.15 5.99
N SER A 130 13.39 23.76 5.07
CA SER A 130 13.36 23.30 3.67
C SER A 130 14.71 23.54 2.98
N LYS A 131 15.28 24.73 3.14
CA LYS A 131 16.61 25.05 2.59
C LYS A 131 17.71 24.19 3.24
N ARG A 132 17.60 23.91 4.54
CA ARG A 132 18.50 23.01 5.24
C ARG A 132 18.45 21.59 4.70
N ARG A 133 17.24 21.09 4.42
CA ARG A 133 17.05 19.77 3.79
C ARG A 133 17.71 19.69 2.42
N GLU A 134 17.51 20.70 1.58
CA GLU A 134 18.13 20.80 0.26
C GLU A 134 19.66 20.86 0.37
N GLN A 135 20.19 21.65 1.29
CA GLN A 135 21.62 21.77 1.53
C GLN A 135 22.23 20.44 2.00
N VAL A 136 21.62 19.78 2.99
CA VAL A 136 22.12 18.49 3.49
C VAL A 136 21.96 17.39 2.45
N ALA A 137 20.87 17.39 1.66
CA ALA A 137 20.72 16.46 0.56
C ALA A 137 21.88 16.59 -0.45
N ALA A 138 22.22 17.82 -0.87
CA ALA A 138 23.31 18.06 -1.79
C ALA A 138 24.68 17.63 -1.24
N LEU A 139 24.94 17.85 0.06
CA LEU A 139 26.17 17.38 0.70
C LEU A 139 26.26 15.84 0.75
N LEU A 140 25.16 15.20 1.10
CA LEU A 140 25.08 13.72 1.13
C LEU A 140 25.17 13.12 -0.29
N GLU A 141 24.57 13.78 -1.29
CA GLU A 141 24.65 13.34 -2.69
C GLU A 141 26.08 13.34 -3.22
N GLN A 142 26.90 14.32 -2.81
CA GLN A 142 28.33 14.37 -3.16
C GLN A 142 29.15 13.21 -2.55
N ALA A 143 28.74 12.75 -1.34
CA ALA A 143 29.47 11.74 -0.59
C ALA A 143 28.96 10.31 -0.85
N ALA A 144 27.65 10.13 -1.06
CA ALA A 144 26.98 8.84 -1.09
C ALA A 144 26.13 8.58 -2.34
N GLY A 145 26.13 9.47 -3.34
CA GLY A 145 25.26 9.38 -4.52
C GLY A 145 23.82 9.83 -4.24
N PRO A 146 22.86 9.49 -5.10
CA PRO A 146 21.48 9.99 -5.01
C PRO A 146 20.87 9.80 -3.64
N VAL A 147 20.16 10.82 -3.14
CA VAL A 147 19.58 10.84 -1.79
C VAL A 147 18.07 11.10 -1.82
N LEU A 148 17.33 10.29 -1.08
CA LEU A 148 15.92 10.52 -0.76
C LEU A 148 15.80 11.15 0.62
N ASN A 149 14.81 12.02 0.83
CA ASN A 149 14.55 12.54 2.16
C ASN A 149 13.05 12.83 2.39
N ASN A 150 12.58 12.58 3.61
CA ASN A 150 11.22 12.95 4.02
C ASN A 150 11.12 13.15 5.53
N ALA A 151 10.11 13.92 5.94
CA ALA A 151 9.70 13.99 7.33
C ALA A 151 9.03 12.67 7.74
N THR A 152 9.36 12.16 8.92
CA THR A 152 8.85 10.91 9.46
C THR A 152 7.39 11.03 9.92
N ARG A 153 6.65 9.91 9.90
CA ARG A 153 5.21 9.82 10.21
C ARG A 153 4.85 8.48 10.86
N GLY A 154 5.72 7.97 11.73
CA GLY A 154 5.60 6.62 12.30
C GLY A 154 4.65 6.52 13.49
N ASP A 155 4.33 7.61 14.20
CA ASP A 155 3.56 7.56 15.44
C ASP A 155 2.19 6.93 15.27
N ALA A 156 1.48 7.28 14.20
CA ALA A 156 0.16 6.70 13.92
C ALA A 156 0.23 5.20 13.70
N LEU A 157 1.23 4.71 12.96
CA LEU A 157 1.43 3.27 12.74
C LEU A 157 1.81 2.58 14.05
N GLN A 158 2.75 3.13 14.82
CA GLN A 158 3.20 2.54 16.07
C GLN A 158 2.07 2.42 17.10
N PHE A 159 1.21 3.44 17.19
CA PHE A 159 0.04 3.44 18.05
C PHE A 159 -0.97 2.34 17.64
N ASN A 160 -1.31 2.27 16.36
CA ASN A 160 -2.32 1.34 15.87
C ASN A 160 -1.79 -0.09 15.73
N ALA A 161 -0.49 -0.30 15.49
CA ALA A 161 0.11 -1.62 15.36
C ALA A 161 -0.07 -2.48 16.61
N ARG A 162 0.00 -1.89 17.80
CA ARG A 162 -0.25 -2.61 19.07
C ARG A 162 -1.69 -3.14 19.17
N ARG A 163 -2.65 -2.39 18.67
CA ARG A 163 -4.09 -2.72 18.76
C ARG A 163 -4.58 -3.60 17.61
N TYR A 164 -4.15 -3.31 16.40
CA TYR A 164 -4.70 -3.88 15.16
C TYR A 164 -3.69 -4.72 14.37
N GLY A 165 -2.41 -4.63 14.68
CA GLY A 165 -1.39 -5.46 14.04
C GLY A 165 -1.63 -6.97 14.16
N PRO A 166 -2.23 -7.49 15.26
CA PRO A 166 -2.63 -8.89 15.35
C PRO A 166 -3.63 -9.36 14.27
N PHE A 167 -4.32 -8.46 13.58
CA PHE A 167 -5.28 -8.80 12.51
C PHE A 167 -4.68 -8.77 11.10
N LEU A 168 -3.39 -8.46 10.96
CA LEU A 168 -2.79 -8.30 9.62
C LEU A 168 -2.82 -9.57 8.79
N SER A 169 -2.64 -10.75 9.40
CA SER A 169 -2.75 -12.03 8.66
C SER A 169 -4.16 -12.26 8.14
N GLU A 170 -5.19 -11.96 8.93
CA GLU A 170 -6.59 -12.10 8.53
C GLU A 170 -6.94 -11.14 7.38
N TRP A 171 -6.58 -9.87 7.54
CA TRP A 171 -6.79 -8.89 6.48
C TRP A 171 -5.96 -9.20 5.24
N GLY A 172 -4.73 -9.72 5.40
CA GLY A 172 -3.90 -10.19 4.29
C GLY A 172 -4.57 -11.32 3.51
N ALA A 173 -5.13 -12.31 4.22
CA ALA A 173 -5.87 -13.41 3.60
C ALA A 173 -7.09 -12.90 2.80
N ILE A 174 -7.77 -11.84 3.27
CA ILE A 174 -8.83 -11.19 2.49
C ILE A 174 -8.25 -10.62 1.18
N TYR A 175 -7.17 -9.85 1.23
CA TYR A 175 -6.56 -9.28 0.03
C TYR A 175 -6.13 -10.35 -0.97
N ASP A 176 -5.47 -11.41 -0.51
CA ASP A 176 -5.03 -12.53 -1.36
C ASP A 176 -6.21 -13.21 -2.07
N ARG A 177 -7.35 -13.39 -1.39
CA ARG A 177 -8.57 -13.96 -2.01
C ARG A 177 -9.15 -13.10 -3.14
N PHE A 178 -8.92 -11.78 -3.11
CA PHE A 178 -9.29 -10.88 -4.21
C PHE A 178 -8.18 -10.71 -5.26
N GLY A 179 -7.11 -11.52 -5.19
CA GLY A 179 -5.99 -11.44 -6.13
C GLY A 179 -5.12 -10.19 -5.96
N VAL A 180 -5.05 -9.67 -4.74
CA VAL A 180 -4.14 -8.57 -4.36
C VAL A 180 -3.13 -9.14 -3.36
N PRO A 181 -1.83 -9.15 -3.66
CA PRO A 181 -0.82 -9.60 -2.70
C PRO A 181 -0.95 -8.88 -1.36
N ALA A 182 -1.02 -9.63 -0.26
CA ALA A 182 -1.25 -9.10 1.08
C ALA A 182 -0.26 -7.97 1.44
N ASP A 183 1.02 -8.12 1.07
CA ASP A 183 2.05 -7.14 1.37
C ASP A 183 1.86 -5.81 0.62
N ILE A 184 1.27 -5.82 -0.57
CA ILE A 184 0.93 -4.59 -1.33
C ILE A 184 -0.35 -3.96 -0.80
N GLY A 185 -1.41 -4.75 -0.63
CA GLY A 185 -2.70 -4.24 -0.16
C GLY A 185 -2.64 -3.65 1.24
N LEU A 186 -1.99 -4.36 2.18
CA LEU A 186 -1.82 -3.87 3.54
C LEU A 186 -0.80 -2.72 3.65
N ALA A 187 0.19 -2.66 2.77
CA ALA A 187 1.09 -1.51 2.68
C ALA A 187 0.34 -0.23 2.28
N GLN A 188 -0.64 -0.32 1.39
CA GLN A 188 -1.55 0.79 1.09
C GLN A 188 -2.30 1.24 2.34
N VAL A 189 -2.81 0.31 3.13
CA VAL A 189 -3.52 0.62 4.38
C VAL A 189 -2.63 1.32 5.41
N ILE A 190 -1.37 0.88 5.55
CA ILE A 190 -0.39 1.56 6.41
C ILE A 190 -0.18 2.99 5.94
N PHE A 191 0.02 3.20 4.64
CA PHE A 191 0.21 4.52 4.06
C PHE A 191 -1.00 5.43 4.27
N GLU A 192 -2.20 4.94 4.00
CA GLU A 192 -3.44 5.72 4.01
C GLU A 192 -3.91 6.07 5.43
N SER A 193 -3.94 5.10 6.31
CA SER A 193 -4.58 5.28 7.62
C SER A 193 -3.73 4.88 8.82
N GLY A 194 -2.59 4.20 8.62
CA GLY A 194 -1.89 3.52 9.71
C GLY A 194 -2.78 2.48 10.39
N MET A 195 -3.64 1.78 9.63
CA MET A 195 -4.64 0.81 10.09
C MET A 195 -5.84 1.40 10.88
N ASN A 196 -6.04 2.71 10.86
CA ASN A 196 -7.13 3.36 11.60
C ASN A 196 -8.41 3.43 10.76
N ALA A 197 -9.43 2.66 11.13
CA ALA A 197 -10.74 2.65 10.45
C ALA A 197 -11.53 3.95 10.56
N THR A 198 -11.28 4.74 11.61
CA THR A 198 -12.02 5.98 11.88
C THR A 198 -11.30 7.23 11.40
N LYS A 199 -10.08 7.07 10.83
CA LYS A 199 -9.31 8.19 10.31
C LYS A 199 -10.09 8.94 9.25
N ARG A 200 -10.11 10.26 9.35
CA ARG A 200 -10.73 11.17 8.38
C ARG A 200 -9.70 12.16 7.88
N SER A 201 -9.63 12.33 6.56
CA SER A 201 -8.80 13.35 5.92
C SER A 201 -9.55 14.68 5.79
N GLU A 202 -8.80 15.76 5.49
CA GLU A 202 -9.38 17.08 5.15
C GLU A 202 -10.33 17.01 3.94
N ALA A 203 -10.07 16.10 2.99
CA ALA A 203 -10.92 15.84 1.83
C ALA A 203 -12.13 14.95 2.14
N ASN A 204 -12.40 14.63 3.41
CA ASN A 204 -13.44 13.68 3.85
C ASN A 204 -13.26 12.25 3.32
N ALA A 205 -12.02 11.81 3.09
CA ALA A 205 -11.73 10.40 2.94
C ALA A 205 -11.78 9.72 4.31
N VAL A 206 -12.32 8.50 4.37
CA VAL A 206 -12.61 7.81 5.63
C VAL A 206 -12.04 6.40 5.59
N GLY A 207 -11.46 6.02 6.72
CA GLY A 207 -11.23 4.62 7.09
C GLY A 207 -9.97 4.00 6.56
N PHE A 208 -10.03 2.70 6.43
CA PHE A 208 -8.92 1.79 6.24
C PHE A 208 -8.10 2.11 4.97
N CYS A 209 -8.75 2.26 3.82
CA CYS A 209 -8.13 2.66 2.56
C CYS A 209 -8.44 4.10 2.12
N GLN A 210 -8.92 4.94 3.04
CA GLN A 210 -9.15 6.38 2.82
C GLN A 210 -9.99 6.71 1.56
N TRP A 211 -11.08 5.97 1.36
CA TRP A 211 -12.04 6.32 0.33
C TRP A 211 -12.87 7.54 0.75
N LEU A 212 -13.21 8.40 -0.21
CA LEU A 212 -14.10 9.53 0.04
C LEU A 212 -15.45 9.05 0.56
N GLN A 213 -15.98 9.73 1.57
CA GLN A 213 -17.27 9.35 2.17
C GLN A 213 -18.41 9.27 1.14
N LYS A 214 -18.39 10.13 0.11
CA LYS A 214 -19.36 10.06 -1.00
C LYS A 214 -19.25 8.76 -1.81
N ASN A 215 -18.04 8.22 -1.95
CA ASN A 215 -17.79 6.97 -2.67
C ASN A 215 -18.31 5.77 -1.86
N TRP A 216 -18.08 5.75 -0.53
CA TRP A 216 -18.66 4.75 0.35
C TRP A 216 -20.20 4.75 0.30
N LYS A 217 -20.83 5.93 0.30
CA LYS A 217 -22.30 6.05 0.16
C LYS A 217 -22.78 5.47 -1.20
N ARG A 218 -22.07 5.77 -2.29
CA ARG A 218 -22.44 5.26 -3.61
C ARG A 218 -22.24 3.75 -3.73
N LEU A 219 -21.11 3.24 -3.21
CA LEU A 219 -20.85 1.80 -3.13
C LEU A 219 -21.94 1.05 -2.36
N ASN A 220 -22.38 1.60 -1.23
CA ASN A 220 -23.51 1.05 -0.44
C ASN A 220 -24.78 0.91 -1.26
N GLY A 221 -25.03 1.78 -2.24
CA GLY A 221 -26.19 1.69 -3.14
C GLY A 221 -26.14 0.49 -4.10
N PHE A 222 -24.97 -0.11 -4.32
CA PHE A 222 -24.80 -1.32 -5.14
C PHE A 222 -24.74 -2.61 -4.32
N SER A 223 -24.54 -2.49 -3.01
CA SER A 223 -24.39 -3.64 -2.11
C SER A 223 -25.74 -4.18 -1.65
N PRO A 224 -25.94 -5.51 -1.61
CA PRO A 224 -27.11 -6.11 -1.02
C PRO A 224 -27.18 -6.00 0.50
N PHE A 225 -26.05 -5.67 1.16
CA PHE A 225 -25.95 -5.53 2.61
C PHE A 225 -25.31 -4.19 3.00
N PRO A 226 -25.63 -3.66 4.18
CA PRO A 226 -25.00 -2.45 4.70
C PRO A 226 -23.47 -2.64 4.81
N ILE A 227 -22.72 -1.65 4.31
CA ILE A 227 -21.26 -1.60 4.43
C ILE A 227 -20.91 -0.62 5.55
N GLU A 228 -20.37 -1.13 6.66
CA GLU A 228 -19.87 -0.28 7.73
C GLU A 228 -18.53 0.36 7.33
N GLY A 229 -18.59 1.61 6.92
CA GLY A 229 -17.45 2.36 6.40
C GLY A 229 -16.42 2.80 7.45
N ARG A 230 -16.50 2.31 8.70
CA ARG A 230 -15.58 2.63 9.80
C ARG A 230 -15.06 1.38 10.53
N ASN A 231 -15.21 0.21 9.94
CA ASN A 231 -14.67 -1.05 10.44
C ASN A 231 -13.64 -1.58 9.44
N GLN A 232 -12.43 -1.88 9.89
CA GLN A 232 -11.34 -2.35 9.03
C GLN A 232 -11.70 -3.65 8.32
N THR A 233 -12.22 -4.62 9.07
CA THR A 233 -12.53 -5.95 8.54
C THR A 233 -13.68 -5.89 7.52
N THR A 234 -14.66 -4.99 7.72
CA THR A 234 -15.70 -4.74 6.70
C THR A 234 -15.15 -4.04 5.47
N GLN A 235 -14.22 -3.09 5.63
CA GLN A 235 -13.66 -2.33 4.52
C GLN A 235 -12.67 -3.16 3.68
N ALA A 236 -11.91 -4.06 4.31
CA ALA A 236 -10.82 -4.81 3.67
C ALA A 236 -11.23 -5.49 2.35
N PRO A 237 -12.33 -6.25 2.24
CA PRO A 237 -12.73 -6.88 1.00
C PRO A 237 -13.08 -5.88 -0.11
N TYR A 238 -13.72 -4.76 0.23
CA TYR A 238 -14.04 -3.71 -0.76
C TYR A 238 -12.81 -2.96 -1.25
N CYS A 239 -11.86 -2.67 -0.34
CA CYS A 239 -10.56 -2.09 -0.70
C CYS A 239 -9.76 -3.04 -1.59
N ALA A 240 -9.73 -4.33 -1.26
CA ALA A 240 -9.05 -5.36 -2.04
C ALA A 240 -9.70 -5.54 -3.43
N ALA A 241 -11.02 -5.66 -3.51
CA ALA A 241 -11.76 -5.77 -4.77
C ALA A 241 -11.50 -4.57 -5.69
N TYR A 242 -11.53 -3.35 -5.14
CA TYR A 242 -11.25 -2.14 -5.91
C TYR A 242 -9.82 -2.13 -6.46
N LEU A 243 -8.82 -2.44 -5.64
CA LEU A 243 -7.44 -2.50 -6.09
C LEU A 243 -7.22 -3.63 -7.12
N SER A 244 -7.88 -4.78 -6.96
CA SER A 244 -7.87 -5.89 -7.92
C SER A 244 -8.42 -5.45 -9.28
N ILE A 245 -9.56 -4.75 -9.30
CA ILE A 245 -10.19 -4.22 -10.52
C ILE A 245 -9.25 -3.24 -11.21
N LEU A 246 -8.67 -2.28 -10.48
CA LEU A 246 -7.73 -1.32 -11.03
C LEU A 246 -6.43 -1.99 -11.53
N ALA A 247 -5.91 -2.98 -10.80
CA ALA A 247 -4.73 -3.73 -11.23
C ALA A 247 -5.01 -4.54 -12.51
N THR A 248 -6.21 -5.05 -12.67
CA THR A 248 -6.65 -5.72 -13.91
C THR A 248 -6.76 -4.73 -15.07
N LYS A 249 -7.33 -3.55 -14.81
CA LYS A 249 -7.44 -2.46 -15.79
C LYS A 249 -6.09 -2.08 -16.40
N TYR A 250 -5.03 -2.03 -15.59
CA TYR A 250 -3.69 -1.60 -16.02
C TYR A 250 -2.74 -2.77 -16.31
N GLY A 251 -3.02 -3.96 -15.83
CA GLY A 251 -2.04 -5.06 -15.82
C GLY A 251 -0.90 -4.85 -14.81
N SER A 252 -1.05 -3.92 -13.85
CA SER A 252 -0.01 -3.54 -12.86
C SER A 252 -0.64 -2.93 -11.62
N PHE A 253 -0.06 -3.21 -10.43
CA PHE A 253 -0.45 -2.54 -9.18
C PHE A 253 0.08 -1.10 -9.10
N ILE A 254 1.14 -0.74 -9.83
CA ILE A 254 1.77 0.58 -9.77
C ILE A 254 0.80 1.69 -10.20
N PRO A 255 0.27 1.72 -11.43
CA PRO A 255 -0.73 2.71 -11.83
C PRO A 255 -2.08 2.51 -11.11
N ALA A 256 -2.42 1.28 -10.71
CA ALA A 256 -3.65 1.00 -9.95
C ALA A 256 -3.66 1.72 -8.59
N LEU A 257 -2.59 1.60 -7.83
CA LEU A 257 -2.39 2.34 -6.58
C LEU A 257 -2.46 3.85 -6.81
N SER A 258 -1.83 4.32 -7.86
CA SER A 258 -1.85 5.75 -8.20
C SER A 258 -3.23 6.25 -8.63
N GLU A 259 -4.05 5.43 -9.31
CA GLU A 259 -5.44 5.79 -9.62
C GLU A 259 -6.28 5.92 -8.35
N HIS A 260 -6.09 5.05 -7.38
CA HIS A 260 -6.74 5.16 -6.08
C HIS A 260 -6.51 6.55 -5.45
N ASN A 261 -5.29 7.07 -5.52
CA ASN A 261 -4.91 8.37 -4.93
C ASN A 261 -5.25 9.57 -5.82
N ALA A 262 -4.89 9.51 -7.10
CA ALA A 262 -4.93 10.66 -8.02
C ALA A 262 -6.15 10.68 -8.95
N GLY A 263 -6.85 9.55 -9.08
CA GLY A 263 -7.95 9.37 -10.03
C GLY A 263 -7.50 9.03 -11.45
N GLY A 264 -8.36 8.29 -12.16
CA GLY A 264 -8.04 7.67 -13.45
C GLY A 264 -7.66 8.63 -14.56
N THR A 265 -8.24 9.84 -14.60
CA THR A 265 -7.88 10.85 -15.60
C THR A 265 -6.41 11.29 -15.47
N ASN A 266 -5.94 11.49 -14.23
CA ASN A 266 -4.56 11.90 -13.98
C ASN A 266 -3.58 10.78 -14.33
N VAL A 267 -3.89 9.54 -13.92
CA VAL A 267 -3.05 8.37 -14.24
C VAL A 267 -3.02 8.14 -15.76
N GLY A 268 -4.19 8.20 -16.42
CA GLY A 268 -4.26 8.06 -17.89
C GLY A 268 -3.40 9.09 -18.63
N ARG A 269 -3.46 10.36 -18.22
CA ARG A 269 -2.59 11.43 -18.80
C ARG A 269 -1.11 11.15 -18.54
N THR A 270 -0.76 10.63 -17.36
CA THR A 270 0.62 10.27 -17.05
C THR A 270 1.13 9.13 -17.93
N LEU A 271 0.31 8.11 -18.17
CA LEU A 271 0.64 7.01 -19.07
C LEU A 271 0.83 7.52 -20.51
N ILE A 272 -0.05 8.40 -21.01
CA ILE A 272 0.06 9.02 -22.33
C ILE A 272 1.35 9.84 -22.45
N ASN A 273 1.73 10.61 -21.42
CA ASN A 273 2.99 11.33 -21.41
C ASN A 273 4.20 10.36 -21.44
N GLY A 274 4.14 9.27 -20.67
CA GLY A 274 5.21 8.27 -20.63
C GLY A 274 5.33 7.47 -21.93
N GLU A 275 4.23 7.17 -22.60
CA GLU A 275 4.20 6.59 -23.95
C GLU A 275 4.89 7.52 -24.96
N TYR A 276 4.59 8.81 -24.91
CA TYR A 276 5.25 9.83 -25.73
C TYR A 276 6.78 9.89 -25.50
N LEU A 277 7.21 9.58 -24.28
CA LEU A 277 8.63 9.51 -23.92
C LEU A 277 9.29 8.16 -24.25
N GLY A 278 8.59 7.25 -24.93
CA GLY A 278 9.12 5.96 -25.37
C GLY A 278 8.92 4.80 -24.38
N GLY A 279 8.03 4.94 -23.41
CA GLY A 279 7.65 3.81 -22.56
C GLY A 279 6.92 2.73 -23.38
N ASP A 280 7.46 1.52 -23.38
CA ASP A 280 7.02 0.36 -24.18
C ASP A 280 5.97 -0.48 -23.45
N ASP A 281 5.89 -0.40 -22.12
CA ASP A 281 4.87 -1.03 -21.30
C ASP A 281 4.26 -0.03 -20.29
N VAL A 282 3.17 -0.44 -19.65
CA VAL A 282 2.42 0.41 -18.71
C VAL A 282 3.28 0.88 -17.52
N ARG A 283 4.28 0.12 -17.10
CA ARG A 283 5.17 0.44 -15.99
C ARG A 283 6.19 1.50 -16.38
N ALA A 284 6.84 1.31 -17.52
CA ALA A 284 7.75 2.29 -18.10
C ALA A 284 7.01 3.60 -18.40
N GLN A 285 5.82 3.53 -19.01
CA GLN A 285 4.96 4.69 -19.27
C GLN A 285 4.65 5.44 -17.97
N TYR A 286 4.25 4.72 -16.91
CA TYR A 286 3.97 5.34 -15.62
C TYR A 286 5.19 6.06 -15.05
N PHE A 287 6.34 5.39 -15.00
CA PHE A 287 7.54 5.97 -14.39
C PHE A 287 8.11 7.13 -15.19
N LEU A 288 8.19 7.04 -16.51
CA LEU A 288 8.63 8.13 -17.37
C LEU A 288 7.71 9.34 -17.27
N GLY A 289 6.39 9.14 -17.35
CA GLY A 289 5.42 10.24 -17.23
C GLY A 289 5.39 10.88 -15.85
N SER A 290 5.53 10.10 -14.78
CA SER A 290 5.58 10.61 -13.41
C SER A 290 6.90 11.34 -13.12
N GLN A 291 8.02 10.87 -13.68
CA GLN A 291 9.31 11.53 -13.60
C GLN A 291 9.28 12.88 -14.32
N LEU A 292 8.77 12.91 -15.55
CA LEU A 292 8.58 14.17 -16.28
C LEU A 292 7.76 15.19 -15.46
N ALA A 293 6.66 14.75 -14.86
CA ALA A 293 5.82 15.63 -14.03
C ALA A 293 6.58 16.19 -12.82
N ARG A 294 7.46 15.41 -12.22
CA ARG A 294 8.35 15.83 -11.12
C ARG A 294 9.37 16.86 -11.59
N ASP A 295 10.05 16.58 -12.70
CA ASP A 295 11.14 17.39 -13.22
C ASP A 295 10.65 18.75 -13.73
N LEU A 296 9.53 18.76 -14.49
CA LEU A 296 8.91 20.00 -14.95
C LEU A 296 8.41 20.89 -13.80
N ARG A 297 8.00 20.28 -12.69
CA ARG A 297 7.60 21.03 -11.49
C ARG A 297 8.77 21.73 -10.81
N ALA A 298 9.99 21.20 -10.94
CA ALA A 298 11.20 21.78 -10.40
C ALA A 298 11.70 22.98 -11.22
N LEU A 299 11.21 23.18 -12.45
CA LEU A 299 11.49 24.35 -13.27
C LEU A 299 10.75 25.60 -12.74
N PRO A 300 11.37 26.79 -12.80
CA PRO A 300 10.71 28.02 -12.38
C PRO A 300 9.53 28.37 -13.30
N GLY A 301 8.48 28.96 -12.71
CA GLY A 301 7.31 29.42 -13.46
C GLY A 301 6.19 28.39 -13.59
N LYS A 302 5.15 28.76 -14.38
CA LYS A 302 3.93 27.95 -14.57
C LYS A 302 3.75 27.42 -16.01
N THR A 303 4.76 27.55 -16.84
CA THR A 303 4.69 27.26 -18.28
C THR A 303 4.22 25.83 -18.56
N TYR A 304 4.71 24.86 -17.80
CA TYR A 304 4.43 23.45 -18.00
C TYR A 304 3.26 22.92 -17.18
N ASN A 305 2.44 23.78 -16.58
CA ASN A 305 1.32 23.39 -15.74
C ASN A 305 0.37 22.38 -16.38
N GLY A 306 0.11 22.50 -17.69
CA GLY A 306 -0.76 21.57 -18.43
C GLY A 306 -0.23 20.14 -18.48
N VAL A 307 1.09 19.98 -18.36
CA VAL A 307 1.79 18.68 -18.35
C VAL A 307 2.00 18.16 -16.94
N TYR A 308 2.63 18.94 -16.04
CA TYR A 308 2.98 18.44 -14.70
C TYR A 308 1.83 18.46 -13.70
N ARG A 309 0.75 19.22 -13.93
CA ARG A 309 -0.47 19.18 -13.10
C ARG A 309 -1.34 17.95 -13.29
N THR A 310 -1.00 17.09 -14.25
CA THR A 310 -1.67 15.79 -14.38
C THR A 310 -1.59 14.98 -13.08
N TYR A 311 -0.61 15.29 -12.23
CA TYR A 311 -0.44 14.70 -10.92
C TYR A 311 -0.46 15.75 -9.80
N GLY A 312 -1.09 15.40 -8.67
CA GLY A 312 -1.00 16.17 -7.44
C GLY A 312 0.42 16.24 -6.88
N PRO A 313 0.72 17.13 -5.91
CA PRO A 313 2.08 17.41 -5.44
C PRO A 313 2.89 16.22 -4.92
N ARG A 314 2.26 15.10 -4.56
CA ARG A 314 2.91 13.89 -4.04
C ARG A 314 2.43 12.60 -4.69
N SER A 315 1.46 12.68 -5.58
CA SER A 315 0.82 11.49 -6.16
C SER A 315 1.78 10.68 -7.04
N TYR A 316 2.81 11.31 -7.62
CA TYR A 316 3.84 10.61 -8.39
C TYR A 316 4.74 9.69 -7.54
N LEU A 317 4.74 9.84 -6.22
CA LEU A 317 5.47 8.97 -5.28
C LEU A 317 4.57 7.92 -4.62
N TYR A 318 3.27 7.93 -4.89
CA TYR A 318 2.32 7.14 -4.12
C TYR A 318 2.60 5.64 -4.21
N ALA A 319 2.75 5.10 -5.42
CA ALA A 319 3.08 3.69 -5.60
C ALA A 319 4.41 3.32 -4.94
N GLU A 320 5.45 4.15 -5.12
CA GLU A 320 6.76 4.00 -4.51
C GLU A 320 6.68 3.93 -2.98
N MET A 321 5.89 4.84 -2.36
CA MET A 321 5.67 4.85 -0.91
C MET A 321 4.94 3.59 -0.43
N VAL A 322 3.96 3.10 -1.17
CA VAL A 322 3.25 1.86 -0.83
C VAL A 322 4.19 0.65 -0.95
N PHE A 323 4.92 0.51 -2.06
CA PHE A 323 5.86 -0.60 -2.24
C PHE A 323 6.94 -0.62 -1.14
N GLY A 324 7.46 0.54 -0.74
CA GLY A 324 8.39 0.64 0.40
C GLY A 324 7.77 0.21 1.73
N ASN A 325 6.47 0.45 1.94
CA ASN A 325 5.77 -0.01 3.13
C ASN A 325 5.48 -1.52 3.15
N SER A 326 5.63 -2.25 2.05
CA SER A 326 5.52 -3.71 2.05
C SER A 326 6.50 -4.38 3.02
N TYR A 327 7.67 -3.77 3.25
CA TYR A 327 8.63 -4.21 4.27
C TYR A 327 8.04 -4.11 5.69
N ASN A 328 7.27 -3.06 5.97
CA ASN A 328 6.62 -2.87 7.28
C ASN A 328 5.53 -3.91 7.52
N VAL A 329 4.75 -4.27 6.52
CA VAL A 329 3.73 -5.34 6.61
C VAL A 329 4.39 -6.65 7.03
N ARG A 330 5.44 -7.08 6.31
CA ARG A 330 6.15 -8.33 6.61
C ARG A 330 6.76 -8.33 8.01
N LYS A 331 7.38 -7.22 8.43
CA LYS A 331 7.92 -7.07 9.79
C LYS A 331 6.84 -7.17 10.85
N LEU A 332 5.72 -6.47 10.70
CA LEU A 332 4.64 -6.48 11.69
C LEU A 332 4.01 -7.85 11.83
N ILE A 333 3.75 -8.57 10.73
CA ILE A 333 3.22 -9.94 10.77
C ILE A 333 4.20 -10.89 11.47
N ALA A 334 5.50 -10.77 11.19
CA ALA A 334 6.51 -11.62 11.82
C ALA A 334 6.74 -11.32 13.30
N MET A 335 6.55 -10.08 13.75
CA MET A 335 6.86 -9.64 15.10
C MET A 335 5.69 -9.71 16.07
N LEU A 336 4.46 -9.68 15.59
CA LEU A 336 3.25 -9.62 16.40
C LEU A 336 2.52 -10.97 16.39
N PRO A 337 1.98 -11.44 17.53
CA PRO A 337 1.11 -12.59 17.54
C PRO A 337 -0.12 -12.28 16.69
N GLN A 338 -0.48 -13.20 15.80
CA GLN A 338 -1.62 -13.03 14.92
C GLN A 338 -2.87 -13.64 15.54
N GLU A 339 -4.01 -12.98 15.34
CA GLU A 339 -5.32 -13.36 15.85
C GLU A 339 -6.30 -13.59 14.70
N SER A 340 -7.04 -14.68 14.77
CA SER A 340 -8.10 -14.96 13.81
C SER A 340 -9.42 -14.29 14.19
N ILE A 341 -10.18 -13.90 13.17
CA ILE A 341 -11.43 -13.16 13.30
C ILE A 341 -12.61 -14.09 12.92
N TYR A 342 -13.52 -14.30 13.85
CA TYR A 342 -14.84 -14.86 13.58
C TYR A 342 -15.78 -13.75 13.13
N ALA A 343 -16.61 -14.01 12.13
CA ALA A 343 -17.56 -13.03 11.62
C ALA A 343 -18.94 -13.65 11.45
N MET A 344 -19.96 -12.91 11.84
CA MET A 344 -21.36 -13.31 11.65
C MET A 344 -22.21 -12.14 11.18
N ARG A 345 -23.33 -12.45 10.57
CA ARG A 345 -24.33 -11.48 10.13
C ARG A 345 -25.62 -11.72 10.91
N PRO A 346 -25.91 -10.95 11.98
CA PRO A 346 -27.11 -11.16 12.78
C PRO A 346 -28.38 -10.89 11.98
N THR A 347 -29.40 -11.71 12.17
CA THR A 347 -30.75 -11.54 11.57
C THR A 347 -31.62 -10.54 12.31
N ARG A 348 -31.25 -10.22 13.57
CA ARG A 348 -31.88 -9.19 14.39
C ARG A 348 -30.83 -8.22 14.93
N ALA A 349 -31.27 -7.08 15.43
CA ALA A 349 -30.37 -6.18 16.14
C ALA A 349 -29.82 -6.85 17.41
N LEU A 350 -28.51 -6.76 17.64
CA LEU A 350 -27.81 -7.21 18.85
C LEU A 350 -27.28 -6.00 19.61
N SER A 351 -27.63 -5.86 20.90
CA SER A 351 -27.04 -4.85 21.72
C SER A 351 -25.62 -5.21 22.16
N LEU A 352 -24.82 -4.19 22.49
CA LEU A 352 -23.47 -4.41 23.04
C LEU A 352 -23.52 -5.23 24.35
N GLU A 353 -24.56 -4.98 25.19
CA GLU A 353 -24.79 -5.71 26.44
C GLU A 353 -25.10 -7.20 26.17
N GLU A 354 -25.95 -7.52 25.17
CA GLU A 354 -26.21 -8.90 24.76
C GLU A 354 -24.92 -9.60 24.31
N ILE A 355 -24.12 -8.92 23.46
CA ILE A 355 -22.87 -9.47 22.94
C ILE A 355 -21.91 -9.78 24.10
N THR A 356 -21.68 -8.81 24.99
CA THR A 356 -20.76 -9.00 26.14
C THR A 356 -21.25 -10.06 27.12
N SER A 357 -22.57 -10.09 27.39
CA SER A 357 -23.17 -11.10 28.30
C SER A 357 -23.04 -12.52 27.74
N GLN A 358 -23.28 -12.70 26.43
CA GLN A 358 -23.24 -14.04 25.81
C GLN A 358 -21.85 -14.53 25.52
N THR A 359 -20.91 -13.62 25.22
CA THR A 359 -19.53 -13.99 24.85
C THR A 359 -18.56 -13.97 26.05
N GLY A 360 -18.90 -13.31 27.14
CA GLY A 360 -17.98 -13.03 28.26
C GLY A 360 -16.89 -12.03 27.93
N LEU A 361 -16.93 -11.39 26.76
CA LEU A 361 -15.94 -10.40 26.36
C LEU A 361 -16.18 -9.07 27.06
N SER A 362 -15.11 -8.31 27.34
CA SER A 362 -15.23 -6.92 27.74
C SER A 362 -15.69 -6.04 26.57
N VAL A 363 -16.32 -4.90 26.88
CA VAL A 363 -16.71 -3.89 25.89
C VAL A 363 -15.53 -3.47 25.01
N ASP A 364 -14.34 -3.30 25.60
CA ASP A 364 -13.15 -2.91 24.86
C ASP A 364 -12.66 -4.02 23.90
N ALA A 365 -12.78 -5.29 24.31
CA ALA A 365 -12.50 -6.41 23.43
C ALA A 365 -13.46 -6.44 22.24
N VAL A 366 -14.78 -6.32 22.45
CA VAL A 366 -15.76 -6.26 21.36
C VAL A 366 -15.49 -5.05 20.45
N ARG A 367 -15.22 -3.87 20.99
CA ARG A 367 -14.92 -2.66 20.21
C ARG A 367 -13.58 -2.70 19.48
N ARG A 368 -12.63 -3.51 19.93
CA ARG A 368 -11.38 -3.71 19.19
C ARG A 368 -11.63 -4.37 17.83
N PHE A 369 -12.53 -5.35 17.78
CA PHE A 369 -12.96 -6.00 16.53
C PHE A 369 -13.97 -5.13 15.74
N ASN A 370 -14.73 -4.29 16.43
CA ASN A 370 -15.83 -3.49 15.89
C ASN A 370 -15.68 -2.01 16.28
N PRO A 371 -14.68 -1.30 15.77
CA PRO A 371 -14.38 0.07 16.24
C PRO A 371 -15.48 1.10 15.94
N ALA A 372 -16.41 0.78 15.04
CA ALA A 372 -17.56 1.62 14.72
C ALA A 372 -18.79 1.31 15.61
N LEU A 373 -18.74 0.26 16.42
CA LEU A 373 -19.87 -0.19 17.23
C LEU A 373 -20.12 0.81 18.40
N ALA A 374 -21.25 1.48 18.36
CA ALA A 374 -21.73 2.29 19.46
C ALA A 374 -22.45 1.42 20.50
N ASP A 375 -23.74 1.15 20.30
CA ASP A 375 -24.58 0.44 21.28
C ASP A 375 -25.19 -0.85 20.74
N ARG A 376 -25.31 -1.00 19.41
CA ARG A 376 -25.92 -2.17 18.78
C ARG A 376 -25.39 -2.42 17.37
N VAL A 377 -25.42 -3.70 16.96
CA VAL A 377 -25.21 -4.14 15.59
C VAL A 377 -26.56 -4.24 14.89
N PRO A 378 -26.80 -3.50 13.79
CA PRO A 378 -28.03 -3.64 13.02
C PRO A 378 -28.18 -4.99 12.36
N PRO A 379 -29.44 -5.45 12.05
CA PRO A 379 -29.64 -6.64 11.24
C PRO A 379 -28.93 -6.54 9.89
N GLY A 380 -28.33 -7.63 9.44
CA GLY A 380 -27.62 -7.71 8.16
C GLY A 380 -26.24 -7.04 8.13
N SER A 381 -25.83 -6.31 9.17
CA SER A 381 -24.46 -5.80 9.34
C SER A 381 -23.55 -6.89 9.88
N MET A 382 -22.23 -6.77 9.62
CA MET A 382 -21.28 -7.72 10.15
C MET A 382 -20.93 -7.42 11.60
N LEU A 383 -20.86 -8.48 12.42
CA LEU A 383 -20.27 -8.50 13.75
C LEU A 383 -19.00 -9.33 13.71
N TYR A 384 -17.90 -8.80 14.21
CA TYR A 384 -16.59 -9.46 14.28
C TYR A 384 -16.21 -9.74 15.74
N LEU A 385 -15.73 -10.95 16.01
CA LEU A 385 -15.36 -11.44 17.33
C LEU A 385 -14.10 -12.30 17.23
N PRO A 386 -13.42 -12.62 18.34
CA PRO A 386 -12.38 -13.63 18.38
C PRO A 386 -12.96 -15.01 17.98
N THR A 387 -12.17 -15.84 17.28
CA THR A 387 -12.63 -17.17 16.81
C THR A 387 -13.04 -18.14 17.92
N TYR A 388 -12.53 -17.96 19.14
CA TYR A 388 -12.92 -18.83 20.28
C TYR A 388 -14.37 -18.59 20.77
N VAL A 389 -15.09 -17.63 20.21
CA VAL A 389 -16.53 -17.40 20.45
C VAL A 389 -17.39 -17.84 19.26
N ALA A 390 -16.89 -18.74 18.40
CA ALA A 390 -17.59 -19.17 17.19
C ALA A 390 -18.98 -19.79 17.43
N ASP A 391 -19.22 -20.36 18.62
CA ASP A 391 -20.52 -20.92 19.00
C ASP A 391 -21.61 -19.85 19.23
N PHE A 392 -21.27 -18.57 19.19
CA PHE A 392 -22.20 -17.45 19.31
C PHE A 392 -23.21 -17.40 18.15
N GLY A 393 -22.83 -17.85 16.97
CA GLY A 393 -23.68 -17.90 15.79
C GLY A 393 -22.95 -18.49 14.57
N PRO A 394 -23.64 -18.68 13.44
CA PRO A 394 -23.01 -19.21 12.25
C PRO A 394 -21.96 -18.24 11.70
N ASP A 395 -20.76 -18.76 11.42
CA ASP A 395 -19.70 -18.02 10.74
C ASP A 395 -20.10 -17.76 9.27
N VAL A 396 -20.10 -16.50 8.86
CA VAL A 396 -20.33 -16.06 7.48
C VAL A 396 -19.07 -15.51 6.82
N ALA A 397 -17.94 -15.46 7.55
CA ALA A 397 -16.68 -15.05 6.99
C ALA A 397 -16.17 -16.01 5.92
N PHE A 398 -15.60 -15.49 4.88
CA PHE A 398 -15.17 -16.27 3.71
C PHE A 398 -13.64 -16.47 3.63
N TRP A 399 -12.87 -15.64 4.29
CA TRP A 399 -11.40 -15.65 4.16
C TRP A 399 -10.72 -16.87 4.82
N HIS A 400 -11.40 -17.58 5.69
CA HIS A 400 -10.92 -18.84 6.25
C HIS A 400 -11.29 -20.08 5.41
N ARG A 401 -12.16 -19.92 4.40
CA ARG A 401 -12.64 -21.02 3.58
C ARG A 401 -11.82 -21.09 2.29
N PRO A 402 -11.60 -22.29 1.72
CA PRO A 402 -11.09 -22.41 0.37
C PRO A 402 -11.97 -21.63 -0.61
N ALA A 403 -11.37 -20.98 -1.61
CA ALA A 403 -12.14 -20.33 -2.66
C ALA A 403 -12.98 -21.37 -3.39
N SER A 404 -14.25 -21.06 -3.70
CA SER A 404 -15.03 -21.93 -4.57
C SER A 404 -14.38 -22.01 -5.95
N ALA A 405 -14.43 -23.18 -6.61
CA ALA A 405 -13.87 -23.33 -7.95
C ALA A 405 -14.51 -22.35 -8.94
N ALA A 406 -15.81 -22.06 -8.80
CA ALA A 406 -16.53 -21.10 -9.62
C ALA A 406 -15.98 -19.67 -9.45
N TYR A 407 -15.75 -19.22 -8.20
CA TYR A 407 -15.17 -17.90 -7.95
C TYR A 407 -13.74 -17.81 -8.47
N ALA A 408 -12.90 -18.81 -8.19
CA ALA A 408 -11.52 -18.85 -8.65
C ALA A 408 -11.43 -18.77 -10.19
N ALA A 409 -12.27 -19.51 -10.91
CA ALA A 409 -12.30 -19.48 -12.37
C ALA A 409 -12.75 -18.11 -12.93
N VAL A 410 -13.73 -17.45 -12.29
CA VAL A 410 -14.18 -16.11 -12.71
C VAL A 410 -13.10 -15.08 -12.44
N LEU A 411 -12.44 -15.14 -11.28
CA LEU A 411 -11.34 -14.22 -10.92
C LEU A 411 -10.15 -14.40 -11.87
N ASP A 412 -9.76 -15.64 -12.17
CA ASP A 412 -8.68 -15.94 -13.10
C ASP A 412 -8.97 -15.35 -14.50
N ALA A 413 -10.15 -15.65 -15.05
CA ALA A 413 -10.59 -15.08 -16.33
C ALA A 413 -10.65 -13.53 -16.30
N PHE A 414 -11.01 -12.92 -15.17
CA PHE A 414 -11.03 -11.47 -14.98
C PHE A 414 -9.61 -10.88 -14.98
N VAL A 415 -8.66 -11.53 -14.33
CA VAL A 415 -7.25 -11.08 -14.27
C VAL A 415 -6.59 -11.10 -15.66
N HIS A 416 -7.09 -11.92 -16.57
CA HIS A 416 -6.60 -11.99 -17.97
C HIS A 416 -7.24 -10.97 -18.93
N LEU A 417 -8.15 -10.11 -18.47
CA LEU A 417 -8.67 -9.04 -19.31
C LEU A 417 -7.55 -8.14 -19.83
N ALA A 418 -7.63 -7.76 -21.09
CA ALA A 418 -6.62 -6.90 -21.72
C ALA A 418 -6.51 -5.56 -20.98
N PRO A 419 -5.30 -5.17 -20.57
CA PRO A 419 -5.07 -3.92 -19.84
C PRO A 419 -5.23 -2.69 -20.71
N GLY A 420 -5.45 -1.54 -20.07
CA GLY A 420 -5.46 -0.22 -20.69
C GLY A 420 -6.60 0.66 -20.18
N PRO A 421 -6.31 1.89 -19.75
CA PRO A 421 -7.30 2.78 -19.13
C PRO A 421 -8.39 3.20 -20.12
N GLU A 422 -8.05 3.47 -21.38
CA GLU A 422 -9.00 3.94 -22.40
C GLU A 422 -9.97 2.83 -22.79
N ARG A 423 -9.50 1.57 -22.82
CA ARG A 423 -10.33 0.42 -23.14
C ARG A 423 -11.40 0.18 -22.09
N TRP A 424 -11.02 0.27 -20.81
CA TRP A 424 -11.95 0.08 -19.70
C TRP A 424 -13.01 1.17 -19.62
N ASP A 425 -12.67 2.38 -20.04
CA ASP A 425 -13.56 3.53 -20.08
C ASP A 425 -14.35 3.61 -21.42
N ASP A 426 -14.16 2.67 -22.35
CA ASP A 426 -14.89 2.59 -23.60
C ASP A 426 -16.27 1.92 -23.38
N PRO A 427 -17.38 2.57 -23.75
CA PRO A 427 -18.72 1.99 -23.62
C PRO A 427 -18.89 0.63 -24.32
N SER A 428 -18.12 0.36 -25.39
CA SER A 428 -18.12 -0.95 -26.07
C SER A 428 -17.57 -2.08 -25.21
N PHE A 429 -16.82 -1.77 -24.16
CA PHE A 429 -16.28 -2.74 -23.21
C PHE A 429 -17.26 -3.06 -22.06
N ALA A 430 -18.31 -2.24 -21.87
CA ALA A 430 -19.29 -2.41 -20.80
C ALA A 430 -19.98 -3.80 -20.81
N PRO A 431 -20.35 -4.41 -21.95
CA PRO A 431 -20.94 -5.75 -21.98
C PRO A 431 -20.02 -6.82 -21.41
N ILE A 432 -18.70 -6.74 -21.67
CA ILE A 432 -17.71 -7.68 -21.13
C ILE A 432 -17.65 -7.56 -19.59
N LEU A 433 -17.54 -6.35 -19.08
CA LEU A 433 -17.51 -6.11 -17.63
C LEU A 433 -18.84 -6.50 -16.96
N SER A 434 -19.98 -6.28 -17.65
CA SER A 434 -21.29 -6.71 -17.18
C SER A 434 -21.40 -8.25 -17.10
N ASP A 435 -20.81 -8.98 -18.05
CA ASP A 435 -20.75 -10.45 -18.00
C ASP A 435 -19.92 -10.93 -16.80
N PHE A 436 -18.73 -10.34 -16.57
CA PHE A 436 -17.94 -10.67 -15.39
C PHE A 436 -18.68 -10.35 -14.10
N ARG A 437 -19.34 -9.20 -14.03
CA ARG A 437 -20.17 -8.82 -12.90
C ARG A 437 -21.27 -9.85 -12.61
N ARG A 438 -21.99 -10.30 -13.64
CA ARG A 438 -23.02 -11.35 -13.54
C ARG A 438 -22.42 -12.65 -13.04
N ARG A 439 -21.29 -13.10 -13.62
CA ARG A 439 -20.61 -14.36 -13.24
C ARG A 439 -20.13 -14.35 -11.80
N PHE A 440 -19.58 -13.23 -11.30
CA PHE A 440 -19.23 -13.12 -9.87
C PHE A 440 -20.45 -13.29 -8.96
N ARG A 441 -21.59 -12.70 -9.30
CA ARG A 441 -22.84 -12.84 -8.55
C ARG A 441 -23.35 -14.28 -8.54
N GLU A 442 -23.26 -14.97 -9.68
CA GLU A 442 -23.70 -16.34 -9.85
C GLU A 442 -22.88 -17.36 -9.04
N THR A 443 -21.68 -17.00 -8.55
CA THR A 443 -20.93 -17.87 -7.66
C THR A 443 -21.63 -18.10 -6.31
N GLY A 444 -22.53 -17.22 -5.91
CA GLY A 444 -23.23 -17.26 -4.61
C GLY A 444 -22.33 -17.07 -3.39
N THR A 445 -21.06 -16.66 -3.61
CA THR A 445 -20.08 -16.46 -2.54
C THR A 445 -20.08 -15.01 -2.04
N GLU A 446 -19.59 -14.77 -0.83
CA GLU A 446 -19.43 -13.42 -0.27
C GLU A 446 -18.45 -12.59 -1.11
N GLU A 447 -17.34 -13.22 -1.55
CA GLU A 447 -16.36 -12.58 -2.44
C GLU A 447 -17.00 -12.19 -3.77
N GLY A 448 -17.80 -13.04 -4.35
CA GLY A 448 -18.51 -12.76 -5.60
C GLY A 448 -19.45 -11.57 -5.46
N GLN A 449 -20.16 -11.46 -4.35
CA GLN A 449 -21.05 -10.32 -4.05
C GLN A 449 -20.26 -9.01 -3.86
N VAL A 450 -19.12 -9.06 -3.16
CA VAL A 450 -18.24 -7.90 -2.99
C VAL A 450 -17.68 -7.46 -4.34
N MET A 451 -17.18 -8.40 -5.15
CA MET A 451 -16.64 -8.10 -6.47
C MET A 451 -17.71 -7.52 -7.40
N ASP A 452 -18.92 -8.11 -7.43
CA ASP A 452 -20.07 -7.57 -8.19
C ASP A 452 -20.39 -6.12 -7.79
N THR A 453 -20.43 -5.85 -6.49
CA THR A 453 -20.70 -4.53 -5.94
C THR A 453 -19.66 -3.50 -6.38
N VAL A 454 -18.36 -3.83 -6.23
CA VAL A 454 -17.28 -2.89 -6.55
C VAL A 454 -17.14 -2.71 -8.06
N LEU A 455 -17.33 -3.76 -8.86
CA LEU A 455 -17.29 -3.66 -10.31
C LEU A 455 -18.45 -2.78 -10.84
N ALA A 456 -19.66 -2.91 -10.27
CA ALA A 456 -20.77 -2.01 -10.57
C ALA A 456 -20.41 -0.55 -10.31
N TYR A 457 -19.80 -0.28 -9.15
CA TYR A 457 -19.33 1.07 -8.79
C TYR A 457 -18.28 1.58 -9.78
N VAL A 458 -17.28 0.77 -10.16
CA VAL A 458 -16.22 1.18 -11.09
C VAL A 458 -16.78 1.47 -12.48
N MET A 459 -17.69 0.63 -12.98
CA MET A 459 -18.36 0.84 -14.26
C MET A 459 -19.17 2.14 -14.28
N ASP A 460 -19.96 2.37 -13.24
CA ASP A 460 -20.72 3.58 -13.07
C ASP A 460 -19.83 4.84 -13.07
N GLN A 461 -18.66 4.81 -12.42
CA GLN A 461 -17.70 5.91 -12.44
C GLN A 461 -17.06 6.09 -13.84
N ALA A 462 -16.66 4.99 -14.50
CA ALA A 462 -15.99 5.04 -15.79
C ALA A 462 -16.89 5.64 -16.87
N TYR A 463 -18.12 5.13 -16.99
CA TYR A 463 -19.03 5.51 -18.09
C TYR A 463 -19.81 6.79 -17.84
N THR A 464 -19.89 7.28 -16.60
CA THR A 464 -20.55 8.56 -16.28
C THR A 464 -19.59 9.75 -16.19
N SER A 465 -18.28 9.53 -16.21
CA SER A 465 -17.28 10.58 -15.96
C SER A 465 -16.80 11.31 -17.22
N GLY A 466 -17.09 10.84 -18.42
CA GLY A 466 -16.52 11.37 -19.68
C GLY A 466 -14.99 11.23 -19.77
N ARG A 467 -14.41 10.34 -18.96
CA ARG A 467 -12.95 10.19 -18.80
C ARG A 467 -12.27 9.76 -20.09
N ARG A 468 -12.89 8.85 -20.85
CA ARG A 468 -12.36 8.37 -22.12
C ARG A 468 -12.16 9.52 -23.11
N GLU A 469 -13.18 10.35 -23.28
CA GLU A 469 -13.16 11.51 -24.18
C GLU A 469 -12.06 12.49 -23.79
N LEU A 470 -11.90 12.77 -22.49
CA LEU A 470 -10.83 13.63 -21.97
C LEU A 470 -9.43 13.06 -22.25
N LEU A 471 -9.26 11.74 -22.15
CA LEU A 471 -7.97 11.09 -22.44
C LEU A 471 -7.67 11.07 -23.95
N VAL A 472 -8.67 10.81 -24.79
CA VAL A 472 -8.53 10.85 -26.27
C VAL A 472 -8.17 12.27 -26.73
N GLU A 473 -8.84 13.29 -26.19
CA GLU A 473 -8.52 14.69 -26.47
C GLU A 473 -7.10 15.04 -26.04
N PHE A 474 -6.70 14.63 -24.81
CA PHE A 474 -5.36 14.87 -24.30
C PHE A 474 -4.28 14.22 -25.17
N ARG A 475 -4.49 12.98 -25.60
CA ARG A 475 -3.56 12.25 -26.50
C ARG A 475 -3.35 12.96 -27.84
N ARG A 476 -4.39 13.59 -28.39
CA ARG A 476 -4.37 14.32 -29.67
C ARG A 476 -3.89 15.77 -29.55
N ASN A 477 -3.58 16.24 -28.35
CA ASN A 477 -3.26 17.64 -28.11
C ASN A 477 -1.80 17.94 -28.43
N ASP A 478 -1.52 18.48 -29.62
CA ASP A 478 -0.17 18.83 -30.08
C ASP A 478 0.51 19.86 -29.18
N ARG A 479 -0.25 20.76 -28.52
CA ARG A 479 0.32 21.69 -27.57
C ARG A 479 0.90 21.00 -26.33
N VAL A 480 0.30 19.90 -25.89
CA VAL A 480 0.87 19.09 -24.77
C VAL A 480 2.22 18.51 -25.19
N ARG A 481 2.32 17.99 -26.41
CA ARG A 481 3.58 17.46 -26.97
C ARG A 481 4.64 18.55 -27.06
N GLN A 482 4.31 19.71 -27.63
CA GLN A 482 5.21 20.86 -27.70
C GLN A 482 5.69 21.32 -26.31
N LEU A 483 4.83 21.27 -25.29
CA LEU A 483 5.22 21.58 -23.91
C LEU A 483 6.16 20.53 -23.33
N ILE A 484 5.95 19.25 -23.63
CA ILE A 484 6.87 18.17 -23.21
C ILE A 484 8.24 18.41 -23.85
N ASP A 485 8.31 18.62 -25.16
CA ASP A 485 9.57 18.82 -25.90
C ASP A 485 10.32 20.04 -25.40
N SER A 486 9.63 21.17 -25.26
CA SER A 486 10.26 22.41 -24.72
C SER A 486 10.71 22.24 -23.26
N GLY A 487 9.95 21.47 -22.47
CA GLY A 487 10.33 21.13 -21.09
C GLY A 487 11.59 20.28 -21.03
N LEU A 488 11.72 19.28 -21.88
CA LEU A 488 12.93 18.45 -21.96
C LEU A 488 14.16 19.26 -22.37
N VAL A 489 14.02 20.20 -23.31
CA VAL A 489 15.11 21.14 -23.68
C VAL A 489 15.52 21.99 -22.48
N GLU A 490 14.56 22.56 -21.76
CA GLU A 490 14.83 23.40 -20.59
C GLU A 490 15.46 22.60 -19.42
N LEU A 491 15.02 21.37 -19.19
CA LEU A 491 15.63 20.47 -18.19
C LEU A 491 17.09 20.18 -18.52
N ARG A 492 17.42 19.88 -19.79
CA ARG A 492 18.82 19.71 -20.24
C ARG A 492 19.64 20.98 -20.05
N ARG A 493 19.10 22.16 -20.43
CA ARG A 493 19.76 23.45 -20.31
C ARG A 493 20.07 23.82 -18.86
N THR A 494 19.21 23.43 -17.92
CA THR A 494 19.38 23.73 -16.47
C THR A 494 20.14 22.64 -15.72
N GLY A 495 20.60 21.58 -16.37
CA GLY A 495 21.26 20.43 -15.75
C GLY A 495 20.35 19.64 -14.79
N ARG A 496 19.03 19.80 -14.92
CA ARG A 496 18.02 19.15 -14.07
C ARG A 496 17.36 17.92 -14.72
N GLY A 497 17.67 17.65 -15.98
CA GLY A 497 17.22 16.43 -16.65
C GLY A 497 18.06 15.26 -16.18
N THR A 498 17.42 14.24 -15.63
CA THR A 498 18.06 12.95 -15.45
C THR A 498 18.38 12.36 -16.81
N SER A 499 19.62 11.95 -16.98
CA SER A 499 20.08 11.09 -18.06
C SER A 499 19.28 9.80 -18.10
#